data_aaf3f9635c9b91eced2cfb2c56c4967f
#
_entry.id   aaf3f9635c9b91eced2cfb2c56c4967f
#
_cell.length_a   1.000
_cell.length_b   1.000
_cell.length_c   1.000
_cell.angle_alpha   90.00
_cell.angle_beta   90.00
_cell.angle_gamma   90.00
#
_symmetry.space_group_name_H-M   'P 1'
#
loop_
_entity.id
_entity.type
_entity.pdbx_description
1 polymer ?
#
loop_
_entity_poly.entity_id
_entity_poly.type
_entity_poly.pdbx_seq_one_letter_code
_entity_poly.pdbx_strand_id
1 'polypeptide(L)'
;IHPNGDLESSKEPSSVRQAYASFLERGWLQRDARSNYYVLRQSGPMGTCTGVVGLVPTIAAKAGRIKVHEATLEHREALFARYLSEVGLNAEPTLLAHAHNPRVDAAIGAVTSQLPDFDFTTADGIQHTLWKPSTSGLNQLKAAFETVEHAYIADGHHRVASSLRMAEAHPDQKRSHAFMALLVSGGELMFRGFHRNVRMTDDQECKRVLATLPSLRGAHWIPGCNHTEPSEG
;
A
#
# COMPACT_ATOMS: atom_id res chain seq x y z
N ILE A 1 3.11 -10.31 -4.05
CA ILE A 1 4.07 -9.72 -5.01
C ILE A 1 5.14 -10.76 -5.23
N HIS A 2 5.24 -11.31 -6.44
CA HIS A 2 6.30 -12.25 -6.77
C HIS A 2 7.65 -11.50 -6.78
N PRO A 3 8.72 -12.01 -6.17
CA PRO A 3 9.99 -11.30 -6.07
C PRO A 3 10.66 -10.99 -7.42
N ASN A 4 10.21 -11.56 -8.51
CA ASN A 4 10.80 -11.41 -9.85
C ASN A 4 10.11 -10.38 -10.76
N GLY A 5 9.14 -9.62 -10.28
CA GLY A 5 8.60 -8.49 -11.04
C GLY A 5 7.89 -8.80 -12.37
N ASP A 6 7.79 -10.06 -12.77
CA ASP A 6 7.15 -10.47 -14.00
C ASP A 6 5.63 -10.52 -13.82
N LEU A 7 5.00 -9.41 -14.15
CA LEU A 7 3.54 -9.29 -14.26
C LEU A 7 2.94 -10.20 -15.36
N GLU A 8 3.76 -10.76 -16.22
CA GLU A 8 3.33 -11.70 -17.28
C GLU A 8 2.95 -13.09 -16.76
N SER A 9 3.37 -13.46 -15.53
CA SER A 9 2.96 -14.72 -14.89
C SER A 9 1.82 -14.56 -13.88
N SER A 10 1.21 -13.38 -13.77
CA SER A 10 0.05 -13.17 -12.91
C SER A 10 -1.10 -14.04 -13.42
N LYS A 11 -1.62 -14.91 -12.55
CA LYS A 11 -2.84 -15.69 -12.80
C LYS A 11 -3.88 -14.79 -13.47
N GLU A 12 -4.50 -15.27 -14.53
CA GLU A 12 -5.60 -14.57 -15.20
C GLU A 12 -6.56 -13.95 -14.18
N PRO A 13 -7.03 -12.71 -14.34
CA PRO A 13 -7.97 -12.09 -13.41
C PRO A 13 -9.19 -12.95 -13.10
N SER A 14 -9.63 -13.77 -14.07
CA SER A 14 -10.69 -14.75 -13.92
C SER A 14 -10.38 -15.79 -12.83
N SER A 15 -9.15 -16.29 -12.76
CA SER A 15 -8.74 -17.27 -11.75
C SER A 15 -8.72 -16.68 -10.34
N VAL A 16 -8.32 -15.41 -10.21
CA VAL A 16 -8.36 -14.68 -8.93
C VAL A 16 -9.81 -14.48 -8.47
N ARG A 17 -10.69 -14.10 -9.40
CA ARG A 17 -12.13 -13.96 -9.11
C ARG A 17 -12.75 -15.27 -8.65
N GLN A 18 -12.42 -16.40 -9.28
CA GLN A 18 -12.89 -17.73 -8.89
C GLN A 18 -12.37 -18.11 -7.49
N ALA A 19 -11.07 -17.87 -7.21
CA ALA A 19 -10.50 -18.13 -5.90
C ALA A 19 -11.19 -17.30 -4.81
N TYR A 20 -11.46 -16.03 -5.07
CA TYR A 20 -12.17 -15.15 -4.15
C TYR A 20 -13.61 -15.67 -3.88
N ALA A 21 -14.35 -16.06 -4.91
CA ALA A 21 -15.68 -16.66 -4.75
C ALA A 21 -15.62 -17.94 -3.89
N SER A 22 -14.67 -18.83 -4.18
CA SER A 22 -14.46 -20.06 -3.40
C SER A 22 -14.13 -19.78 -1.92
N PHE A 23 -13.35 -18.74 -1.62
CA PHE A 23 -13.03 -18.38 -0.23
C PHE A 23 -14.28 -17.87 0.53
N LEU A 24 -15.16 -17.14 -0.16
CA LEU A 24 -16.44 -16.71 0.43
C LEU A 24 -17.37 -17.91 0.68
N GLU A 25 -17.50 -18.83 -0.30
CA GLU A 25 -18.32 -20.05 -0.18
C GLU A 25 -17.85 -20.97 0.95
N ARG A 26 -16.52 -21.09 1.13
CA ARG A 26 -15.92 -21.88 2.22
C ARG A 26 -15.94 -21.18 3.58
N GLY A 27 -16.39 -19.93 3.65
CA GLY A 27 -16.37 -19.14 4.88
C GLY A 27 -14.97 -18.72 5.34
N TRP A 28 -13.94 -18.85 4.49
CA TRP A 28 -12.59 -18.38 4.80
C TRP A 28 -12.48 -16.84 4.75
N LEU A 29 -13.32 -16.24 3.94
CA LEU A 29 -13.53 -14.78 3.92
C LEU A 29 -15.00 -14.50 4.22
N GLN A 30 -15.22 -13.43 4.98
CA GLN A 30 -16.55 -12.93 5.28
C GLN A 30 -16.62 -11.45 4.98
N ARG A 31 -17.76 -11.02 4.46
CA ARG A 31 -18.05 -9.58 4.32
C ARG A 31 -18.64 -9.05 5.60
N ASP A 32 -18.11 -7.94 6.07
CA ASP A 32 -18.78 -7.23 7.16
C ASP A 32 -20.17 -6.72 6.71
N ALA A 33 -21.12 -6.80 7.61
CA ALA A 33 -22.51 -6.42 7.33
C ALA A 33 -22.68 -4.91 7.04
N ARG A 34 -21.72 -4.09 7.48
CA ARG A 34 -21.74 -2.64 7.31
C ARG A 34 -20.38 -2.16 6.79
N SER A 35 -20.42 -1.13 5.93
CA SER A 35 -19.21 -0.40 5.55
C SER A 35 -18.61 0.28 6.77
N ASN A 36 -17.30 0.10 6.96
CA ASN A 36 -16.57 0.67 8.08
C ASN A 36 -15.17 1.16 7.64
N TYR A 37 -14.52 1.91 8.51
CA TYR A 37 -13.08 2.04 8.53
C TYR A 37 -12.51 0.95 9.43
N TYR A 38 -11.21 0.68 9.29
CA TYR A 38 -10.51 -0.23 10.17
C TYR A 38 -9.24 0.46 10.65
N VAL A 39 -8.94 0.37 11.93
CA VAL A 39 -7.63 0.79 12.43
C VAL A 39 -6.72 -0.42 12.40
N LEU A 40 -5.61 -0.32 11.69
CA LEU A 40 -4.60 -1.36 11.55
C LEU A 40 -3.30 -0.89 12.20
N ARG A 41 -2.75 -1.71 13.09
CA ARG A 41 -1.41 -1.55 13.64
C ARG A 41 -0.55 -2.72 13.18
N GLN A 42 0.63 -2.41 12.69
CA GLN A 42 1.66 -3.38 12.38
C GLN A 42 2.87 -3.07 13.24
N SER A 43 3.33 -4.07 14.02
CA SER A 43 4.46 -3.94 14.94
C SER A 43 5.49 -5.03 14.63
N GLY A 44 6.75 -4.65 14.50
CA GLY A 44 7.85 -5.57 14.21
C GLY A 44 9.18 -5.01 14.68
N PRO A 45 10.30 -5.70 14.37
CA PRO A 45 11.64 -5.29 14.81
C PRO A 45 12.04 -3.88 14.40
N MET A 46 11.42 -3.35 13.34
CA MET A 46 11.74 -2.02 12.80
C MET A 46 10.91 -0.90 13.43
N GLY A 47 9.89 -1.22 14.21
CA GLY A 47 9.01 -0.25 14.84
C GLY A 47 7.54 -0.62 14.69
N THR A 48 6.68 0.35 14.99
CA THR A 48 5.23 0.22 14.92
C THR A 48 4.67 1.29 13.99
N CYS A 49 3.72 0.91 13.15
CA CYS A 49 2.96 1.80 12.30
C CYS A 49 1.47 1.57 12.52
N THR A 50 0.72 2.63 12.82
CA THR A 50 -0.73 2.58 13.02
C THR A 50 -1.41 3.50 12.02
N GLY A 51 -2.40 2.98 11.31
CA GLY A 51 -3.13 3.75 10.32
C GLY A 51 -4.59 3.34 10.21
N VAL A 52 -5.30 4.04 9.35
CA VAL A 52 -6.72 3.79 9.07
C VAL A 52 -6.87 3.27 7.66
N VAL A 53 -7.43 2.07 7.53
CA VAL A 53 -7.84 1.50 6.25
C VAL A 53 -9.24 1.98 5.92
N GLY A 54 -9.41 2.54 4.73
CA GLY A 54 -10.68 3.03 4.25
C GLY A 54 -10.70 3.24 2.74
N LEU A 55 -11.85 3.64 2.22
CA LEU A 55 -12.01 4.02 0.83
C LEU A 55 -11.79 5.53 0.67
N VAL A 56 -10.88 5.90 -0.21
CA VAL A 56 -10.61 7.30 -0.59
C VAL A 56 -11.29 7.57 -1.93
N PRO A 57 -12.14 8.61 -2.02
CA PRO A 57 -12.79 8.95 -3.28
C PRO A 57 -11.78 9.37 -4.35
N THR A 58 -11.94 8.88 -5.58
CA THR A 58 -11.08 9.25 -6.72
C THR A 58 -11.13 10.76 -7.01
N ILE A 59 -12.23 11.41 -6.69
CA ILE A 59 -12.37 12.88 -6.81
C ILE A 59 -11.36 13.62 -5.92
N ALA A 60 -10.95 13.07 -4.78
CA ALA A 60 -9.94 13.69 -3.92
C ALA A 60 -8.56 13.74 -4.60
N ALA A 61 -8.21 12.70 -5.37
CA ALA A 61 -6.99 12.69 -6.17
C ALA A 61 -7.09 13.67 -7.34
N LYS A 62 -8.21 13.71 -8.06
CA LYS A 62 -8.46 14.68 -9.14
C LYS A 62 -8.43 16.13 -8.66
N ALA A 63 -8.90 16.40 -7.45
CA ALA A 63 -8.86 17.72 -6.81
C ALA A 63 -7.48 18.08 -6.23
N GLY A 64 -6.45 17.25 -6.42
CA GLY A 64 -5.10 17.50 -5.93
C GLY A 64 -4.94 17.39 -4.41
N ARG A 65 -5.90 16.81 -3.70
CA ARG A 65 -5.76 16.50 -2.26
C ARG A 65 -4.82 15.33 -2.01
N ILE A 66 -4.70 14.42 -2.99
CA ILE A 66 -3.72 13.33 -2.96
C ILE A 66 -2.54 13.76 -3.83
N LYS A 67 -1.37 13.93 -3.20
CA LYS A 67 -0.15 14.39 -3.86
C LYS A 67 0.62 13.21 -4.43
N VAL A 68 1.04 13.37 -5.68
CA VAL A 68 1.81 12.39 -6.45
C VAL A 68 3.23 12.92 -6.61
N HIS A 69 4.24 12.07 -6.49
CA HIS A 69 5.65 12.45 -6.66
C HIS A 69 6.40 11.53 -7.64
N GLU A 70 5.71 10.53 -8.20
CA GLU A 70 6.28 9.57 -9.14
C GLU A 70 5.39 9.47 -10.38
N ALA A 71 6.02 9.43 -11.55
CA ALA A 71 5.32 9.15 -12.80
C ALA A 71 4.97 7.65 -12.90
N THR A 72 3.80 7.36 -13.43
CA THR A 72 3.33 5.99 -13.62
C THR A 72 3.48 5.56 -15.08
N LEU A 73 3.60 4.25 -15.30
CA LEU A 73 3.70 3.67 -16.63
C LEU A 73 2.31 3.32 -17.15
N GLU A 74 1.93 3.89 -18.29
CA GLU A 74 0.58 3.77 -18.86
C GLU A 74 0.14 2.31 -19.06
N HIS A 75 1.03 1.43 -19.53
CA HIS A 75 0.71 0.02 -19.72
C HIS A 75 0.40 -0.70 -18.40
N ARG A 76 1.06 -0.33 -17.29
CA ARG A 76 0.77 -0.87 -15.95
C ARG A 76 -0.57 -0.36 -15.42
N GLU A 77 -0.87 0.92 -15.64
CA GLU A 77 -2.16 1.49 -15.27
C GLU A 77 -3.32 0.75 -15.95
N ALA A 78 -3.19 0.52 -17.28
CA ALA A 78 -4.18 -0.21 -18.04
C ALA A 78 -4.38 -1.64 -17.55
N LEU A 79 -3.28 -2.34 -17.24
CA LEU A 79 -3.31 -3.71 -16.72
C LEU A 79 -4.02 -3.78 -15.36
N PHE A 80 -3.67 -2.90 -14.42
CA PHE A 80 -4.32 -2.86 -13.11
C PHE A 80 -5.77 -2.38 -13.18
N ALA A 81 -6.11 -1.44 -14.07
CA ALA A 81 -7.49 -1.01 -14.27
C ALA A 81 -8.36 -2.17 -14.80
N ARG A 82 -7.83 -2.96 -15.75
CA ARG A 82 -8.47 -4.18 -16.23
C ARG A 82 -8.65 -5.18 -15.08
N TYR A 83 -7.62 -5.42 -14.28
CA TYR A 83 -7.69 -6.30 -13.11
C TYR A 83 -8.80 -5.85 -12.14
N LEU A 84 -8.86 -4.58 -11.77
CA LEU A 84 -9.89 -4.04 -10.88
C LEU A 84 -11.30 -4.21 -11.47
N SER A 85 -11.45 -4.00 -12.78
CA SER A 85 -12.73 -4.18 -13.48
C SER A 85 -13.20 -5.63 -13.46
N GLU A 86 -12.30 -6.58 -13.72
CA GLU A 86 -12.63 -8.01 -13.85
C GLU A 86 -12.77 -8.69 -12.48
N VAL A 87 -11.87 -8.41 -11.53
CA VAL A 87 -11.88 -9.03 -10.20
C VAL A 87 -12.88 -8.34 -9.27
N GLY A 88 -12.97 -7.01 -9.36
CA GLY A 88 -13.95 -6.22 -8.61
C GLY A 88 -13.58 -5.99 -7.14
N LEU A 89 -12.31 -6.16 -6.77
CA LEU A 89 -11.82 -5.90 -5.40
C LEU A 89 -10.42 -5.26 -5.42
N ASN A 90 -10.14 -4.50 -4.38
CA ASN A 90 -8.81 -4.01 -4.07
C ASN A 90 -8.12 -5.03 -3.17
N ALA A 91 -7.10 -5.71 -3.66
CA ALA A 91 -6.38 -6.75 -2.91
C ALA A 91 -5.39 -6.16 -1.90
N GLU A 92 -4.92 -4.93 -2.14
CA GLU A 92 -3.91 -4.27 -1.33
C GLU A 92 -4.20 -2.77 -1.25
N PRO A 93 -4.12 -2.14 -0.05
CA PRO A 93 -4.33 -0.71 0.08
C PRO A 93 -3.16 0.08 -0.52
N THR A 94 -3.46 1.27 -1.03
CA THR A 94 -2.43 2.29 -1.29
C THR A 94 -1.99 2.89 0.04
N LEU A 95 -0.68 3.05 0.25
CA LEU A 95 -0.17 3.71 1.44
C LEU A 95 -0.18 5.24 1.23
N LEU A 96 -0.96 5.92 2.03
CA LEU A 96 -1.06 7.38 2.03
C LEU A 96 -0.52 7.94 3.35
N ALA A 97 0.33 8.93 3.27
CA ALA A 97 0.85 9.65 4.43
C ALA A 97 0.24 11.06 4.51
N HIS A 98 -0.14 11.49 5.71
CA HIS A 98 -0.58 12.86 5.97
C HIS A 98 0.32 13.52 7.01
N ALA A 99 0.32 14.85 7.05
CA ALA A 99 1.00 15.59 8.12
C ALA A 99 0.41 15.20 9.49
N HIS A 100 1.23 15.29 10.53
CA HIS A 100 0.77 15.06 11.89
C HIS A 100 -0.51 15.85 12.19
N ASN A 101 -1.52 15.17 12.72
CA ASN A 101 -2.82 15.77 13.02
C ASN A 101 -3.35 15.23 14.36
N PRO A 102 -3.33 16.05 15.43
CA PRO A 102 -3.74 15.61 16.77
C PRO A 102 -5.18 15.09 16.85
N ARG A 103 -6.08 15.55 15.95
CA ARG A 103 -7.48 15.06 15.93
C ARG A 103 -7.55 13.63 15.38
N VAL A 104 -6.74 13.33 14.36
CA VAL A 104 -6.64 11.98 13.81
C VAL A 104 -6.03 11.06 14.85
N ASP A 105 -4.96 11.47 15.51
CA ASP A 105 -4.30 10.67 16.55
C ASP A 105 -5.21 10.40 17.73
N ALA A 106 -5.97 11.40 18.19
CA ALA A 106 -6.95 11.21 19.27
C ALA A 106 -8.07 10.25 18.86
N ALA A 107 -8.57 10.34 17.61
CA ALA A 107 -9.60 9.43 17.11
C ALA A 107 -9.09 7.99 16.97
N ILE A 108 -7.87 7.79 16.48
CA ILE A 108 -7.19 6.48 16.42
C ILE A 108 -6.99 5.95 17.85
N GLY A 109 -6.47 6.78 18.78
CA GLY A 109 -6.26 6.43 20.17
C GLY A 109 -7.54 5.95 20.87
N ALA A 110 -8.67 6.62 20.63
CA ALA A 110 -9.97 6.21 21.18
C ALA A 110 -10.42 4.83 20.66
N VAL A 111 -10.10 4.48 19.41
CA VAL A 111 -10.41 3.15 18.84
C VAL A 111 -9.45 2.10 19.41
N THR A 112 -8.16 2.38 19.43
CA THR A 112 -7.13 1.41 19.86
C THR A 112 -7.10 1.18 21.39
N SER A 113 -7.80 1.98 22.16
CA SER A 113 -8.03 1.73 23.59
C SER A 113 -9.02 0.59 23.87
N GLN A 114 -9.74 0.14 22.86
CA GLN A 114 -10.66 -0.98 22.95
C GLN A 114 -9.95 -2.30 22.65
N LEU A 115 -10.60 -3.42 22.99
CA LEU A 115 -10.11 -4.74 22.59
C LEU A 115 -10.10 -4.85 21.06
N PRO A 116 -9.03 -5.40 20.46
CA PRO A 116 -8.96 -5.59 19.02
C PRO A 116 -9.90 -6.71 18.57
N ASP A 117 -10.39 -6.59 17.31
CA ASP A 117 -11.13 -7.67 16.66
C ASP A 117 -10.22 -8.80 16.18
N PHE A 118 -8.99 -8.44 15.78
CA PHE A 118 -7.96 -9.40 15.36
C PHE A 118 -6.61 -8.98 15.91
N ASP A 119 -5.86 -9.97 16.38
CA ASP A 119 -4.47 -9.82 16.82
C ASP A 119 -3.71 -11.12 16.54
N PHE A 120 -2.73 -11.06 15.66
CA PHE A 120 -1.94 -12.22 15.26
C PHE A 120 -0.55 -11.80 14.79
N THR A 121 0.39 -12.74 14.82
CA THR A 121 1.75 -12.54 14.30
C THR A 121 1.98 -13.44 13.11
N THR A 122 2.49 -12.88 12.01
CA THR A 122 2.87 -13.61 10.81
C THR A 122 4.25 -14.26 10.94
N ALA A 123 4.59 -15.19 10.04
CA ALA A 123 5.83 -15.97 10.11
C ALA A 123 7.11 -15.08 10.00
N ASP A 124 6.99 -13.89 9.42
CA ASP A 124 8.06 -12.88 9.35
C ASP A 124 8.23 -12.07 10.63
N GLY A 125 7.49 -12.41 11.69
CA GLY A 125 7.57 -11.76 13.00
C GLY A 125 6.82 -10.42 13.10
N ILE A 126 5.99 -10.06 12.13
CA ILE A 126 5.16 -8.86 12.18
C ILE A 126 3.84 -9.17 12.89
N GLN A 127 3.57 -8.45 13.97
CA GLN A 127 2.27 -8.47 14.64
C GLN A 127 1.30 -7.55 13.91
N HIS A 128 0.13 -8.07 13.61
CA HIS A 128 -0.98 -7.35 13.01
C HIS A 128 -2.14 -7.27 13.99
N THR A 129 -2.51 -6.07 14.37
CA THR A 129 -3.64 -5.82 15.27
C THR A 129 -4.66 -4.95 14.54
N LEU A 130 -5.92 -5.38 14.51
CA LEU A 130 -6.98 -4.71 13.77
C LEU A 130 -8.19 -4.45 14.66
N TRP A 131 -8.72 -3.24 14.60
CA TRP A 131 -9.93 -2.81 15.28
C TRP A 131 -11.00 -2.38 14.28
N LYS A 132 -12.23 -2.77 14.55
CA LYS A 132 -13.44 -2.25 13.89
C LYS A 132 -14.06 -1.17 14.76
N PRO A 133 -13.99 0.11 14.37
CA PRO A 133 -14.58 1.19 15.17
C PRO A 133 -16.08 0.97 15.38
N SER A 134 -16.55 1.32 16.57
CA SER A 134 -17.99 1.50 16.82
C SER A 134 -18.57 2.60 15.92
N THR A 135 -19.88 2.74 15.87
CA THR A 135 -20.53 3.83 15.11
C THR A 135 -20.02 5.21 15.55
N SER A 136 -19.82 5.41 16.85
CA SER A 136 -19.26 6.66 17.38
C SER A 136 -17.82 6.85 16.96
N GLY A 137 -16.97 5.81 17.09
CA GLY A 137 -15.57 5.86 16.65
C GLY A 137 -15.43 6.11 15.15
N LEU A 138 -16.29 5.49 14.32
CA LEU A 138 -16.35 5.75 12.89
C LEU A 138 -16.63 7.23 12.58
N ASN A 139 -17.62 7.83 13.28
CA ASN A 139 -17.95 9.24 13.08
C ASN A 139 -16.80 10.16 13.53
N GLN A 140 -16.13 9.83 14.64
CA GLN A 140 -14.95 10.58 15.10
C GLN A 140 -13.80 10.51 14.10
N LEU A 141 -13.50 9.32 13.55
CA LEU A 141 -12.49 9.16 12.51
C LEU A 141 -12.83 9.97 11.25
N LYS A 142 -14.09 9.92 10.79
CA LYS A 142 -14.54 10.72 9.64
C LYS A 142 -14.32 12.21 9.88
N ALA A 143 -14.81 12.75 10.99
CA ALA A 143 -14.65 14.14 11.33
C ALA A 143 -13.18 14.56 11.47
N ALA A 144 -12.33 13.67 12.00
CA ALA A 144 -10.91 13.93 12.10
C ALA A 144 -10.24 13.98 10.71
N PHE A 145 -10.53 13.04 9.81
CA PHE A 145 -9.98 13.04 8.45
C PHE A 145 -10.48 14.16 7.55
N GLU A 146 -11.65 14.76 7.83
CA GLU A 146 -12.10 15.97 7.15
C GLU A 146 -11.15 17.15 7.37
N THR A 147 -10.39 17.15 8.46
CA THR A 147 -9.37 18.19 8.76
C THR A 147 -8.02 17.95 8.08
N VAL A 148 -7.84 16.82 7.42
CA VAL A 148 -6.62 16.51 6.65
C VAL A 148 -6.73 17.15 5.27
N GLU A 149 -5.95 18.19 5.02
CA GLU A 149 -6.00 18.92 3.75
C GLU A 149 -5.41 18.12 2.60
N HIS A 150 -4.26 17.50 2.85
CA HIS A 150 -3.50 16.75 1.84
C HIS A 150 -2.97 15.44 2.40
N ALA A 151 -2.89 14.44 1.53
CA ALA A 151 -2.15 13.20 1.76
C ALA A 151 -1.20 12.95 0.59
N TYR A 152 -0.12 12.26 0.84
CA TYR A 152 0.94 11.95 -0.11
C TYR A 152 0.96 10.46 -0.36
N ILE A 153 1.11 10.03 -1.61
CA ILE A 153 1.27 8.61 -1.90
C ILE A 153 2.67 8.18 -1.46
N ALA A 154 2.75 7.35 -0.43
CA ALA A 154 4.01 6.75 0.00
C ALA A 154 4.32 5.47 -0.77
N ASP A 155 3.28 4.68 -1.11
CA ASP A 155 3.37 3.51 -2.00
C ASP A 155 2.06 3.30 -2.77
N GLY A 156 2.16 2.79 -3.99
CA GLY A 156 1.01 2.41 -4.80
C GLY A 156 0.55 3.46 -5.80
N HIS A 157 1.44 4.26 -6.38
CA HIS A 157 1.11 5.23 -7.44
C HIS A 157 0.32 4.61 -8.60
N HIS A 158 0.74 3.41 -9.06
CA HIS A 158 0.02 2.69 -10.10
C HIS A 158 -1.39 2.27 -9.69
N ARG A 159 -1.63 1.95 -8.40
CA ARG A 159 -2.97 1.60 -7.88
C ARG A 159 -3.92 2.81 -7.92
N VAL A 160 -3.42 3.99 -7.54
CA VAL A 160 -4.20 5.23 -7.62
C VAL A 160 -4.50 5.58 -9.08
N ALA A 161 -3.48 5.60 -9.95
CA ALA A 161 -3.64 5.93 -11.37
C ALA A 161 -4.62 4.97 -12.08
N SER A 162 -4.52 3.67 -11.80
CA SER A 162 -5.45 2.66 -12.33
C SER A 162 -6.87 2.84 -11.84
N SER A 163 -7.06 3.24 -10.58
CA SER A 163 -8.38 3.52 -10.02
C SER A 163 -9.00 4.77 -10.63
N LEU A 164 -8.21 5.80 -10.93
CA LEU A 164 -8.65 6.99 -11.66
C LEU A 164 -9.09 6.62 -13.08
N ARG A 165 -8.27 5.83 -13.78
CA ARG A 165 -8.59 5.33 -15.13
C ARG A 165 -9.86 4.48 -15.15
N MET A 166 -10.05 3.61 -14.14
CA MET A 166 -11.27 2.83 -14.00
C MET A 166 -12.51 3.71 -13.75
N ALA A 167 -12.38 4.75 -12.90
CA ALA A 167 -13.47 5.68 -12.65
C ALA A 167 -13.89 6.48 -13.89
N GLU A 168 -12.93 6.81 -14.75
CA GLU A 168 -13.18 7.46 -16.03
C GLU A 168 -13.86 6.54 -17.06
N ALA A 169 -13.43 5.30 -17.11
CA ALA A 169 -14.01 4.30 -18.00
C ALA A 169 -15.42 3.85 -17.58
N HIS A 170 -15.74 3.96 -16.29
CA HIS A 170 -17.00 3.46 -15.72
C HIS A 170 -17.67 4.51 -14.79
N PRO A 171 -18.08 5.67 -15.31
CA PRO A 171 -18.60 6.78 -14.50
C PRO A 171 -19.88 6.43 -13.74
N ASP A 172 -20.68 5.49 -14.24
CA ASP A 172 -21.94 5.08 -13.60
C ASP A 172 -21.77 4.02 -12.50
N GLN A 173 -20.57 3.45 -12.37
CA GLN A 173 -20.30 2.39 -11.39
C GLN A 173 -19.78 3.00 -10.08
N LYS A 174 -20.61 3.11 -9.05
CA LYS A 174 -20.22 3.66 -7.73
C LYS A 174 -18.94 3.07 -7.16
N ARG A 175 -18.70 1.77 -7.37
CA ARG A 175 -17.49 1.07 -6.88
C ARG A 175 -16.20 1.55 -7.54
N SER A 176 -16.25 2.14 -8.72
CA SER A 176 -15.09 2.67 -9.43
C SER A 176 -14.64 4.04 -8.90
N HIS A 177 -15.47 4.71 -8.10
CA HIS A 177 -15.20 6.08 -7.64
C HIS A 177 -14.39 6.16 -6.34
N ALA A 178 -13.81 5.05 -5.89
CA ALA A 178 -12.96 5.03 -4.72
C ALA A 178 -11.89 3.94 -4.82
N PHE A 179 -10.77 4.15 -4.15
CA PHE A 179 -9.73 3.15 -3.99
C PHE A 179 -9.43 2.91 -2.51
N MET A 180 -8.99 1.71 -2.18
CA MET A 180 -8.63 1.35 -0.81
C MET A 180 -7.27 1.96 -0.46
N ALA A 181 -7.19 2.60 0.70
CA ALA A 181 -5.96 3.18 1.22
C ALA A 181 -5.76 2.85 2.70
N LEU A 182 -4.50 2.75 3.09
CA LEU A 182 -4.03 2.82 4.46
C LEU A 182 -3.48 4.23 4.68
N LEU A 183 -4.13 5.03 5.52
CA LEU A 183 -3.74 6.39 5.85
C LEU A 183 -2.97 6.39 7.16
N VAL A 184 -1.74 6.90 7.13
CA VAL A 184 -0.83 6.95 8.28
C VAL A 184 -0.33 8.37 8.52
N SER A 185 0.06 8.69 9.75
CA SER A 185 0.84 9.90 10.03
C SER A 185 2.22 9.77 9.38
N GLY A 186 2.71 10.85 8.75
CA GLY A 186 4.02 10.85 8.11
C GLY A 186 5.16 10.52 9.07
N GLY A 187 5.00 10.80 10.37
CA GLY A 187 5.96 10.45 11.40
C GLY A 187 6.05 8.94 11.72
N GLU A 188 5.06 8.15 11.29
CA GLU A 188 5.05 6.69 11.45
C GLU A 188 5.61 5.93 10.24
N LEU A 189 5.96 6.65 9.15
CA LEU A 189 6.57 6.03 8.00
C LEU A 189 8.00 5.58 8.30
N MET A 190 8.26 4.32 8.01
CA MET A 190 9.61 3.75 8.12
C MET A 190 10.22 3.68 6.72
N PHE A 191 11.35 4.38 6.53
CA PHE A 191 12.10 4.36 5.29
C PHE A 191 13.22 3.35 5.37
N ARG A 192 13.34 2.51 4.35
CA ARG A 192 14.46 1.58 4.20
C ARG A 192 15.27 1.93 2.96
N GLY A 193 16.58 1.69 3.04
CA GLY A 193 17.42 1.70 1.86
C GLY A 193 16.95 0.61 0.87
N PHE A 194 16.88 0.98 -0.39
CA PHE A 194 16.56 0.02 -1.45
C PHE A 194 17.86 -0.40 -2.12
N HIS A 195 18.28 -1.63 -1.85
CA HIS A 195 19.50 -2.21 -2.42
C HIS A 195 19.16 -3.07 -3.63
N ARG A 196 20.01 -2.99 -4.65
CA ARG A 196 19.96 -3.88 -5.81
C ARG A 196 21.25 -4.67 -5.86
N ASN A 197 21.16 -5.98 -5.80
CA ASN A 197 22.28 -6.87 -6.00
C ASN A 197 22.33 -7.23 -7.49
N VAL A 198 23.47 -6.98 -8.11
CA VAL A 198 23.72 -7.38 -9.50
C VAL A 198 24.70 -8.53 -9.45
N ARG A 199 24.29 -9.69 -9.96
CA ARG A 199 25.20 -10.84 -10.10
C ARG A 199 26.11 -10.60 -11.28
N MET A 200 27.41 -10.58 -11.04
CA MET A 200 28.44 -10.47 -12.09
C MET A 200 28.92 -11.87 -12.47
N THR A 201 29.20 -12.07 -13.76
CA THR A 201 29.67 -13.37 -14.28
C THR A 201 31.18 -13.51 -14.22
N ASP A 202 31.88 -12.37 -14.30
CA ASP A 202 33.34 -12.32 -14.25
C ASP A 202 33.88 -10.95 -13.77
N ASP A 203 35.18 -10.91 -13.49
CA ASP A 203 35.90 -9.71 -13.02
C ASP A 203 35.91 -8.56 -14.06
N GLN A 204 35.86 -8.88 -15.36
CA GLN A 204 35.89 -7.86 -16.41
C GLN A 204 34.52 -7.14 -16.49
N GLU A 205 33.44 -7.89 -16.34
CA GLU A 205 32.09 -7.32 -16.24
C GLU A 205 31.96 -6.42 -15.01
N CYS A 206 32.45 -6.87 -13.87
CA CYS A 206 32.51 -6.09 -12.64
C CYS A 206 33.22 -4.75 -12.84
N LYS A 207 34.45 -4.79 -13.44
CA LYS A 207 35.23 -3.59 -13.73
C LYS A 207 34.52 -2.63 -14.69
N ARG A 208 33.82 -3.14 -15.72
CA ARG A 208 33.03 -2.31 -16.66
C ARG A 208 31.87 -1.62 -15.97
N VAL A 209 31.11 -2.36 -15.15
CA VAL A 209 29.97 -1.78 -14.42
C VAL A 209 30.46 -0.74 -13.42
N LEU A 210 31.50 -1.04 -12.63
CA LEU A 210 32.08 -0.09 -11.68
C LEU A 210 32.62 1.17 -12.35
N ALA A 211 33.17 1.08 -13.55
CA ALA A 211 33.65 2.24 -14.31
C ALA A 211 32.52 3.13 -14.83
N THR A 212 31.33 2.57 -15.05
CA THR A 212 30.14 3.33 -15.53
C THR A 212 29.33 3.96 -14.40
N LEU A 213 29.40 3.44 -13.18
CA LEU A 213 28.64 3.98 -12.03
C LEU A 213 28.88 5.47 -11.75
N PRO A 214 30.11 6.01 -11.79
CA PRO A 214 30.34 7.43 -11.54
C PRO A 214 29.71 8.38 -12.57
N SER A 215 29.44 7.88 -13.80
CA SER A 215 28.80 8.67 -14.86
C SER A 215 27.27 8.73 -14.73
N LEU A 216 26.66 7.94 -13.85
CA LEU A 216 25.22 7.99 -13.59
C LEU A 216 24.90 9.16 -12.67
N ARG A 217 23.97 10.04 -13.10
CA ARG A 217 23.52 11.18 -12.28
C ARG A 217 22.99 10.68 -10.94
N GLY A 218 23.53 11.23 -9.84
CA GLY A 218 23.12 10.92 -8.48
C GLY A 218 23.72 9.63 -7.89
N ALA A 219 24.61 8.94 -8.61
CA ALA A 219 25.34 7.82 -8.05
C ALA A 219 26.49 8.36 -7.17
N HIS A 220 26.48 7.97 -5.89
CA HIS A 220 27.59 8.22 -4.96
C HIS A 220 28.25 6.89 -4.63
N TRP A 221 29.52 6.76 -5.00
CA TRP A 221 30.35 5.62 -4.63
C TRP A 221 30.95 5.85 -3.24
N ILE A 222 30.67 4.97 -2.29
CA ILE A 222 31.33 4.97 -0.97
C ILE A 222 32.27 3.75 -0.92
N PRO A 223 33.60 3.96 -1.01
CA PRO A 223 34.55 2.88 -0.90
C PRO A 223 34.48 2.24 0.51
N GLY A 224 34.49 0.94 0.61
CA GLY A 224 34.65 0.23 1.89
C GLY A 224 33.40 -0.23 2.60
N CYS A 225 32.20 -0.11 2.01
CA CYS A 225 31.05 -0.86 2.49
C CYS A 225 31.23 -2.35 2.17
N ASN A 226 31.78 -3.10 3.10
CA ASN A 226 31.73 -4.55 3.04
C ASN A 226 30.26 -4.97 3.18
N HIS A 227 29.69 -5.48 2.10
CA HIS A 227 28.37 -6.10 2.16
C HIS A 227 28.51 -7.39 2.97
N THR A 228 27.95 -7.39 4.18
CA THR A 228 27.60 -8.65 4.82
C THR A 228 26.55 -9.32 3.94
N GLU A 229 26.82 -10.55 3.53
CA GLU A 229 25.86 -11.37 2.80
C GLU A 229 24.50 -11.34 3.54
N PRO A 230 23.38 -11.18 2.83
CA PRO A 230 22.09 -11.36 3.45
C PRO A 230 22.04 -12.80 3.96
N SER A 231 21.87 -12.97 5.29
CA SER A 231 21.58 -14.26 5.87
C SER A 231 20.38 -14.85 5.16
N GLU A 232 20.54 -16.03 4.58
CA GLU A 232 19.45 -16.84 4.05
C GLU A 232 18.43 -17.08 5.17
N GLY A 233 17.22 -16.54 4.97
CA GLY A 233 16.06 -16.73 5.83
C GLY A 233 14.83 -16.99 4.97
#